data_dad589ead83cd92184c8652f328d7557
#
_entry.id   dad589ead83cd92184c8652f328d7557
#
_cell.length_a   1.000
_cell.length_b   1.000
_cell.length_c   1.000
_cell.angle_alpha   90.00
_cell.angle_beta   90.00
_cell.angle_gamma   90.00
#
_symmetry.space_group_name_H-M   'P 1'
#
loop_
_entity.id
_entity.type
_entity.pdbx_description
1 polymer ?
#
loop_
_entity_poly.entity_id
_entity_poly.type
_entity_poly.pdbx_seq_one_letter_code
_entity_poly.pdbx_strand_id
1 'polypeptide(L)'
;MFRVDGRIAFITGAGRGIGRACAIALAQAGAEVWLAARTREDLDAAAAEIRAGGGKAHVAIVDVTDSNQLRSAIAALPGLDVFVNNAGSNIPEPFVEVADEHLDRLLALNVRAAFIAAQAAARKMLEARERKARGGAIVNMSSQMGHVGAVNRTVYCLTKHALEGLTKAMALELAPQGIRVVSIAPTFIETPMYQRMTREKPEFAHWVQSRIPAGKVGRPEEVAAAVVFAASPAASLLTGTSLVVDGGWTAQ
;
A
#
# COMPACT_ATOMS: atom_id res chain seq x y z
N MET A 1 7.30 -4.53 20.52
CA MET A 1 8.47 -4.50 19.61
C MET A 1 8.17 -3.74 18.32
N PHE A 2 7.06 -3.98 17.68
CA PHE A 2 6.66 -3.27 16.44
C PHE A 2 5.71 -2.12 16.76
N ARG A 3 6.22 -1.12 17.51
CA ARG A 3 5.46 0.07 17.90
C ARG A 3 5.86 1.27 17.03
N VAL A 4 4.88 2.13 16.77
CA VAL A 4 5.03 3.38 16.02
C VAL A 4 4.36 4.54 16.78
N ASP A 5 4.53 4.54 18.11
CA ASP A 5 3.93 5.51 19.02
C ASP A 5 4.26 6.95 18.63
N GLY A 6 3.26 7.81 18.62
CA GLY A 6 3.39 9.21 18.29
C GLY A 6 3.83 9.51 16.85
N ARG A 7 3.77 8.52 15.96
CA ARG A 7 3.99 8.69 14.52
C ARG A 7 2.70 9.10 13.83
N ILE A 8 2.81 9.93 12.81
CA ILE A 8 1.72 10.30 11.92
C ILE A 8 1.83 9.44 10.66
N ALA A 9 0.76 8.69 10.38
CA ALA A 9 0.68 7.81 9.21
C ALA A 9 -0.41 8.28 8.24
N PHE A 10 -0.10 8.32 6.94
CA PHE A 10 -1.07 8.59 5.88
C PHE A 10 -1.18 7.36 4.97
N ILE A 11 -2.41 6.88 4.73
CA ILE A 11 -2.67 5.64 4.02
C ILE A 11 -3.62 5.92 2.85
N THR A 12 -3.20 5.66 1.62
CA THR A 12 -4.07 5.78 0.44
C THR A 12 -4.87 4.49 0.21
N GLY A 13 -6.11 4.63 -0.27
CA GLY A 13 -7.01 3.48 -0.45
C GLY A 13 -7.44 2.84 0.87
N ALA A 14 -7.55 3.65 1.95
CA ALA A 14 -7.73 3.19 3.32
C ALA A 14 -9.18 2.82 3.70
N GLY A 15 -10.15 3.00 2.81
CA GLY A 15 -11.57 2.74 3.13
C GLY A 15 -11.91 1.25 3.24
N ARG A 16 -11.17 0.36 2.58
CA ARG A 16 -11.47 -1.08 2.54
C ARG A 16 -10.23 -1.95 2.29
N GLY A 17 -10.40 -3.27 2.46
CA GLY A 17 -9.36 -4.26 2.13
C GLY A 17 -8.05 -4.02 2.87
N ILE A 18 -6.93 -4.18 2.16
CA ILE A 18 -5.57 -4.07 2.72
C ILE A 18 -5.34 -2.68 3.33
N GLY A 19 -5.73 -1.60 2.65
CA GLY A 19 -5.50 -0.24 3.15
C GLY A 19 -6.22 0.03 4.48
N ARG A 20 -7.46 -0.46 4.65
CA ARG A 20 -8.19 -0.38 5.92
C ARG A 20 -7.50 -1.18 7.02
N ALA A 21 -7.09 -2.41 6.72
CA ALA A 21 -6.36 -3.24 7.70
C ALA A 21 -5.03 -2.60 8.11
N CYS A 22 -4.29 -1.99 7.18
CA CYS A 22 -3.08 -1.24 7.48
C CYS A 22 -3.34 -0.04 8.40
N ALA A 23 -4.43 0.73 8.16
CA ALA A 23 -4.80 1.86 9.01
C ALA A 23 -5.13 1.42 10.44
N ILE A 24 -5.93 0.35 10.60
CA ILE A 24 -6.28 -0.22 11.90
C ILE A 24 -5.02 -0.72 12.63
N ALA A 25 -4.18 -1.50 11.95
CA ALA A 25 -2.98 -2.08 12.56
C ALA A 25 -1.95 -1.00 12.97
N LEU A 26 -1.75 0.04 12.16
CA LEU A 26 -0.87 1.17 12.49
C LEU A 26 -1.41 1.95 13.68
N ALA A 27 -2.74 2.18 13.77
CA ALA A 27 -3.36 2.83 14.92
C ALA A 27 -3.19 2.01 16.21
N GLN A 28 -3.41 0.68 16.14
CA GLN A 28 -3.16 -0.25 17.26
C GLN A 28 -1.68 -0.27 17.68
N ALA A 29 -0.78 -0.05 16.73
CA ALA A 29 0.65 0.08 16.99
C ALA A 29 1.04 1.47 17.56
N GLY A 30 0.09 2.41 17.73
CA GLY A 30 0.27 3.70 18.38
C GLY A 30 0.40 4.91 17.44
N ALA A 31 0.19 4.73 16.14
CA ALA A 31 0.17 5.84 15.19
C ALA A 31 -1.13 6.64 15.26
N GLU A 32 -1.03 7.93 14.98
CA GLU A 32 -2.15 8.76 14.54
C GLU A 32 -2.30 8.59 13.02
N VAL A 33 -3.48 8.12 12.56
CA VAL A 33 -3.66 7.70 11.16
C VAL A 33 -4.59 8.63 10.38
N TRP A 34 -4.21 8.93 9.15
CA TRP A 34 -4.97 9.66 8.17
C TRP A 34 -5.38 8.71 7.05
N LEU A 35 -6.67 8.47 6.93
CA LEU A 35 -7.27 7.55 5.98
C LEU A 35 -7.69 8.32 4.73
N ALA A 36 -7.11 8.00 3.58
CA ALA A 36 -7.41 8.67 2.32
C ALA A 36 -8.04 7.71 1.31
N ALA A 37 -9.21 8.06 0.78
CA ALA A 37 -9.90 7.39 -0.32
C ALA A 37 -11.01 8.32 -0.88
N ARG A 38 -11.74 7.85 -1.89
CA ARG A 38 -12.82 8.61 -2.53
C ARG A 38 -14.17 8.49 -1.82
N THR A 39 -14.41 7.34 -1.17
CA THR A 39 -15.71 7.02 -0.56
C THR A 39 -15.71 7.43 0.90
N ARG A 40 -16.49 8.46 1.24
CA ARG A 40 -16.59 9.01 2.59
C ARG A 40 -17.09 7.96 3.59
N GLU A 41 -18.11 7.22 3.21
CA GLU A 41 -18.78 6.24 4.08
C GLU A 41 -17.82 5.13 4.52
N ASP A 42 -17.00 4.62 3.59
CA ASP A 42 -16.00 3.60 3.87
C ASP A 42 -14.92 4.13 4.84
N LEU A 43 -14.51 5.39 4.65
CA LEU A 43 -13.51 6.04 5.49
C LEU A 43 -14.04 6.32 6.90
N ASP A 44 -15.26 6.84 7.00
CA ASP A 44 -15.91 7.15 8.29
C ASP A 44 -16.12 5.88 9.11
N ALA A 45 -16.51 4.77 8.48
CA ALA A 45 -16.64 3.47 9.14
C ALA A 45 -15.28 2.95 9.66
N ALA A 46 -14.22 3.02 8.85
CA ALA A 46 -12.89 2.61 9.27
C ALA A 46 -12.34 3.51 10.40
N ALA A 47 -12.55 4.83 10.31
CA ALA A 47 -12.12 5.77 11.35
C ALA A 47 -12.91 5.58 12.67
N ALA A 48 -14.20 5.28 12.60
CA ALA A 48 -15.01 4.98 13.78
C ALA A 48 -14.51 3.74 14.52
N GLU A 49 -14.18 2.67 13.79
CA GLU A 49 -13.60 1.45 14.37
C GLU A 49 -12.27 1.72 15.06
N ILE A 50 -11.37 2.50 14.44
CA ILE A 50 -10.09 2.86 15.03
C ILE A 50 -10.29 3.67 16.32
N ARG A 51 -11.21 4.64 16.32
CA ARG A 51 -11.51 5.47 17.48
C ARG A 51 -12.16 4.67 18.61
N ALA A 52 -13.04 3.73 18.28
CA ALA A 52 -13.64 2.81 19.25
C ALA A 52 -12.58 1.93 19.94
N GLY A 53 -11.49 1.58 19.23
CA GLY A 53 -10.33 0.91 19.79
C GLY A 53 -9.34 1.82 20.54
N GLY A 54 -9.69 3.11 20.77
CA GLY A 54 -8.83 4.09 21.46
C GLY A 54 -7.75 4.74 20.59
N GLY A 55 -7.73 4.45 19.28
CA GLY A 55 -6.79 5.06 18.33
C GLY A 55 -7.22 6.44 17.85
N LYS A 56 -6.28 7.18 17.25
CA LYS A 56 -6.53 8.48 16.61
C LYS A 56 -6.62 8.31 15.10
N ALA A 57 -7.74 8.70 14.51
CA ALA A 57 -8.00 8.57 13.08
C ALA A 57 -8.64 9.83 12.48
N HIS A 58 -8.18 10.24 11.32
CA HIS A 58 -8.67 11.36 10.52
C HIS A 58 -9.03 10.87 9.11
N VAL A 59 -9.97 11.54 8.48
CA VAL A 59 -10.45 11.20 7.14
C VAL A 59 -10.04 12.28 6.15
N ALA A 60 -9.50 11.87 5.01
CA ALA A 60 -9.18 12.73 3.87
C ALA A 60 -9.86 12.17 2.61
N ILE A 61 -10.86 12.90 2.08
CA ILE A 61 -11.50 12.50 0.82
C ILE A 61 -10.60 12.96 -0.31
N VAL A 62 -10.00 11.98 -1.02
CA VAL A 62 -9.01 12.24 -2.07
C VAL A 62 -9.19 11.23 -3.20
N ASP A 63 -9.28 11.72 -4.43
CA ASP A 63 -8.96 10.93 -5.60
C ASP A 63 -7.45 11.02 -5.86
N VAL A 64 -6.73 9.91 -5.68
CA VAL A 64 -5.26 9.89 -5.86
C VAL A 64 -4.83 10.17 -7.30
N THR A 65 -5.73 10.03 -8.27
CA THR A 65 -5.46 10.37 -9.68
C THR A 65 -5.49 11.88 -9.93
N ASP A 66 -6.15 12.65 -9.07
CA ASP A 66 -6.05 14.10 -9.03
C ASP A 66 -4.82 14.53 -8.22
N SER A 67 -3.79 14.90 -8.95
CA SER A 67 -2.49 15.28 -8.35
C SER A 67 -2.58 16.49 -7.41
N ASN A 68 -3.53 17.42 -7.64
CA ASN A 68 -3.69 18.61 -6.82
C ASN A 68 -4.39 18.26 -5.51
N GLN A 69 -5.48 17.49 -5.54
CA GLN A 69 -6.13 17.00 -4.33
C GLN A 69 -5.15 16.22 -3.46
N LEU A 70 -4.39 15.31 -4.06
CA LEU A 70 -3.43 14.48 -3.36
C LEU A 70 -2.31 15.29 -2.69
N ARG A 71 -1.70 16.23 -3.43
CA ARG A 71 -0.66 17.11 -2.88
C ARG A 71 -1.19 17.99 -1.76
N SER A 72 -2.38 18.58 -1.93
CA SER A 72 -3.01 19.41 -0.92
C SER A 72 -3.33 18.64 0.36
N ALA A 73 -3.86 17.42 0.24
CA ALA A 73 -4.17 16.58 1.39
C ALA A 73 -2.90 16.21 2.19
N ILE A 74 -1.80 15.87 1.52
CA ILE A 74 -0.52 15.55 2.18
C ILE A 74 0.12 16.81 2.78
N ALA A 75 0.07 17.94 2.09
CA ALA A 75 0.63 19.20 2.58
C ALA A 75 -0.08 19.70 3.85
N ALA A 76 -1.39 19.46 3.97
CA ALA A 76 -2.20 19.86 5.12
C ALA A 76 -1.93 19.06 6.40
N LEU A 77 -1.17 17.96 6.33
CA LEU A 77 -0.82 17.17 7.52
C LEU A 77 0.04 17.97 8.49
N PRO A 78 -0.15 17.81 9.82
CA PRO A 78 0.71 18.46 10.82
C PRO A 78 2.16 17.95 10.79
N GLY A 79 2.38 16.79 10.21
CA GLY A 79 3.66 16.13 9.96
C GLY A 79 3.43 14.80 9.29
N LEU A 80 4.48 14.09 8.90
CA LEU A 80 4.35 12.76 8.31
C LEU A 80 5.58 11.90 8.66
N ASP A 81 5.33 10.71 9.18
CA ASP A 81 6.38 9.75 9.58
C ASP A 81 6.27 8.44 8.81
N VAL A 82 5.03 8.02 8.48
CA VAL A 82 4.75 6.78 7.78
C VAL A 82 3.80 7.07 6.62
N PHE A 83 4.18 6.67 5.43
CA PHE A 83 3.31 6.75 4.25
C PHE A 83 3.07 5.36 3.68
N VAL A 84 1.79 4.95 3.59
CA VAL A 84 1.39 3.69 2.96
C VAL A 84 0.73 3.99 1.61
N ASN A 85 1.47 3.74 0.56
CA ASN A 85 1.09 3.96 -0.84
C ASN A 85 0.34 2.73 -1.35
N ASN A 86 -0.94 2.60 -0.97
CA ASN A 86 -1.70 1.37 -1.19
C ASN A 86 -2.76 1.48 -2.29
N ALA A 87 -3.23 2.68 -2.63
CA ALA A 87 -4.26 2.84 -3.67
C ALA A 87 -3.83 2.20 -4.99
N GLY A 88 -4.68 1.34 -5.55
CA GLY A 88 -4.40 0.63 -6.79
C GLY A 88 -5.57 -0.22 -7.26
N SER A 89 -5.51 -0.68 -8.50
CA SER A 89 -6.54 -1.53 -9.11
C SER A 89 -5.90 -2.51 -10.09
N ASN A 90 -6.71 -3.46 -10.55
CA ASN A 90 -6.36 -4.44 -11.57
C ASN A 90 -7.55 -4.66 -12.50
N ILE A 91 -7.28 -4.74 -13.79
CA ILE A 91 -8.25 -5.09 -14.85
C ILE A 91 -7.65 -6.29 -15.57
N PRO A 92 -8.21 -7.50 -15.39
CA PRO A 92 -7.69 -8.72 -16.03
C PRO A 92 -8.17 -8.83 -17.47
N GLU A 93 -7.24 -8.86 -18.42
CA GLU A 93 -7.52 -9.00 -19.85
C GLU A 93 -6.43 -9.80 -20.56
N PRO A 94 -6.75 -10.57 -21.62
CA PRO A 94 -5.74 -11.15 -22.52
C PRO A 94 -4.88 -10.03 -23.13
N PHE A 95 -3.59 -10.27 -23.28
CA PHE A 95 -2.65 -9.24 -23.76
C PHE A 95 -3.09 -8.57 -25.07
N VAL A 96 -3.54 -9.35 -26.02
CA VAL A 96 -3.93 -8.87 -27.36
C VAL A 96 -5.28 -8.13 -27.37
N GLU A 97 -6.03 -8.16 -26.26
CA GLU A 97 -7.35 -7.56 -26.12
C GLU A 97 -7.34 -6.37 -25.15
N VAL A 98 -6.18 -6.02 -24.58
CA VAL A 98 -6.07 -4.90 -23.64
C VAL A 98 -6.47 -3.61 -24.34
N ALA A 99 -7.53 -2.98 -23.84
CA ALA A 99 -7.97 -1.69 -24.33
C ALA A 99 -7.03 -0.56 -23.86
N ASP A 100 -6.76 0.42 -24.74
CA ASP A 100 -5.90 1.56 -24.43
C ASP A 100 -6.39 2.32 -23.18
N GLU A 101 -7.70 2.47 -23.01
CA GLU A 101 -8.31 3.12 -21.84
C GLU A 101 -8.01 2.37 -20.54
N HIS A 102 -7.94 1.04 -20.59
CA HIS A 102 -7.59 0.22 -19.43
C HIS A 102 -6.10 0.31 -19.10
N LEU A 103 -5.24 0.34 -20.12
CA LEU A 103 -3.81 0.59 -19.98
C LEU A 103 -3.58 1.95 -19.33
N ASP A 104 -4.14 3.02 -19.89
CA ASP A 104 -3.98 4.39 -19.40
C ASP A 104 -4.51 4.54 -17.97
N ARG A 105 -5.68 3.97 -17.68
CA ARG A 105 -6.27 3.99 -16.34
C ARG A 105 -5.38 3.31 -15.30
N LEU A 106 -4.81 2.15 -15.62
CA LEU A 106 -3.94 1.44 -14.68
C LEU A 106 -2.60 2.14 -14.51
N LEU A 107 -2.01 2.69 -15.58
CA LEU A 107 -0.80 3.50 -15.50
C LEU A 107 -1.03 4.77 -14.68
N ALA A 108 -2.13 5.47 -14.91
CA ALA A 108 -2.48 6.68 -14.16
C ALA A 108 -2.64 6.40 -12.67
N LEU A 109 -3.34 5.31 -12.30
CA LEU A 109 -3.62 4.98 -10.90
C LEU A 109 -2.41 4.32 -10.21
N ASN A 110 -1.88 3.23 -10.80
CA ASN A 110 -0.91 2.37 -10.10
C ASN A 110 0.53 2.89 -10.21
N VAL A 111 0.84 3.73 -11.20
CA VAL A 111 2.20 4.23 -11.43
C VAL A 111 2.28 5.73 -11.19
N ARG A 112 1.55 6.53 -12.00
CA ARG A 112 1.64 7.98 -11.93
C ARG A 112 1.17 8.54 -10.57
N ALA A 113 0.01 8.12 -10.12
CA ALA A 113 -0.53 8.56 -8.81
C ALA A 113 0.36 8.08 -7.66
N ALA A 114 0.85 6.84 -7.72
CA ALA A 114 1.75 6.29 -6.72
C ALA A 114 3.08 7.07 -6.64
N PHE A 115 3.66 7.45 -7.79
CA PHE A 115 4.86 8.28 -7.84
C PHE A 115 4.62 9.66 -7.21
N ILE A 116 3.53 10.34 -7.61
CA ILE A 116 3.20 11.69 -7.11
C ILE A 116 2.92 11.66 -5.60
N ALA A 117 2.20 10.64 -5.12
CA ALA A 117 1.93 10.45 -3.71
C ALA A 117 3.22 10.25 -2.90
N ALA A 118 4.11 9.38 -3.36
CA ALA A 118 5.39 9.11 -2.72
C ALA A 118 6.29 10.36 -2.70
N GLN A 119 6.32 11.14 -3.81
CA GLN A 119 7.05 12.39 -3.88
C GLN A 119 6.51 13.43 -2.90
N ALA A 120 5.19 13.61 -2.84
CA ALA A 120 4.56 14.54 -1.90
C ALA A 120 4.81 14.12 -0.44
N ALA A 121 4.70 12.82 -0.15
CA ALA A 121 4.98 12.27 1.17
C ALA A 121 6.44 12.48 1.58
N ALA A 122 7.40 12.21 0.69
CA ALA A 122 8.81 12.44 0.95
C ALA A 122 9.10 13.92 1.25
N ARG A 123 8.56 14.85 0.45
CA ARG A 123 8.69 16.29 0.70
C ARG A 123 8.14 16.67 2.07
N LYS A 124 6.94 16.18 2.43
CA LYS A 124 6.34 16.44 3.74
C LYS A 124 7.16 15.88 4.89
N MET A 125 7.72 14.69 4.75
CA MET A 125 8.61 14.08 5.73
C MET A 125 9.87 14.92 5.93
N LEU A 126 10.45 15.50 4.87
CA LEU A 126 11.68 16.28 4.89
C LEU A 126 11.51 17.67 5.53
N GLU A 127 10.29 18.17 5.73
CA GLU A 127 10.04 19.40 6.48
C GLU A 127 10.43 19.29 7.97
N ALA A 128 10.46 18.10 8.52
CA ALA A 128 10.81 17.87 9.91
C ALA A 128 12.32 18.04 10.14
N ARG A 129 12.73 19.05 10.96
CA ARG A 129 14.15 19.37 11.25
C ARG A 129 14.96 18.18 11.75
N GLU A 130 14.32 17.27 12.51
CA GLU A 130 14.96 16.10 13.09
C GLU A 130 14.68 14.82 12.30
N ARG A 131 14.35 14.93 11.01
CA ARG A 131 13.97 13.76 10.20
C ARG A 131 14.97 12.62 10.28
N LYS A 132 16.26 12.93 10.19
CA LYS A 132 17.32 11.91 10.22
C LYS A 132 17.38 11.14 11.55
N ALA A 133 17.16 11.81 12.67
CA ALA A 133 17.13 11.19 13.99
C ALA A 133 15.79 10.47 14.25
N ARG A 134 14.68 11.12 13.86
CA ARG A 134 13.33 10.57 14.04
C ARG A 134 13.05 9.37 13.13
N GLY A 135 13.65 9.37 11.94
CA GLY A 135 13.38 8.39 10.90
C GLY A 135 12.02 8.54 10.25
N GLY A 136 11.85 8.00 9.04
CA GLY A 136 10.58 7.93 8.30
C GLY A 136 10.49 6.63 7.52
N ALA A 137 9.26 6.23 7.11
CA ALA A 137 9.05 5.04 6.30
C ALA A 137 8.00 5.28 5.21
N ILE A 138 8.36 4.98 3.97
CA ILE A 138 7.44 4.89 2.84
C ILE A 138 7.27 3.42 2.50
N VAL A 139 6.03 2.94 2.50
CA VAL A 139 5.67 1.55 2.18
C VAL A 139 4.84 1.54 0.90
N ASN A 140 5.41 1.05 -0.19
CA ASN A 140 4.72 0.88 -1.46
C ASN A 140 4.00 -0.48 -1.48
N MET A 141 2.69 -0.49 -1.68
CA MET A 141 1.92 -1.73 -1.84
C MET A 141 2.08 -2.27 -3.25
N SER A 142 3.04 -3.18 -3.40
CA SER A 142 3.32 -3.90 -4.62
C SER A 142 2.42 -5.14 -4.78
N SER A 143 2.92 -6.21 -5.27
CA SER A 143 2.30 -7.53 -5.42
C SER A 143 3.38 -8.56 -5.70
N GLN A 144 3.12 -9.84 -5.44
CA GLN A 144 3.92 -10.93 -6.03
C GLN A 144 4.11 -10.75 -7.55
N MET A 145 3.11 -10.14 -8.23
CA MET A 145 3.17 -9.81 -9.65
C MET A 145 4.08 -8.62 -10.00
N GLY A 146 4.78 -8.07 -9.02
CA GLY A 146 5.96 -7.20 -9.20
C GLY A 146 7.27 -7.98 -9.33
N HIS A 147 7.22 -9.31 -9.17
CA HIS A 147 8.38 -10.21 -9.23
C HIS A 147 8.20 -11.33 -10.26
N VAL A 148 6.97 -11.69 -10.58
CA VAL A 148 6.63 -12.75 -11.55
C VAL A 148 5.54 -12.30 -12.50
N GLY A 149 5.44 -12.98 -13.66
CA GLY A 149 4.35 -12.78 -14.61
C GLY A 149 3.07 -13.52 -14.19
N ALA A 150 1.92 -13.08 -14.74
CA ALA A 150 0.66 -13.78 -14.58
C ALA A 150 -0.21 -13.62 -15.84
N VAL A 151 -0.90 -14.70 -16.21
CA VAL A 151 -1.81 -14.71 -17.36
C VAL A 151 -2.92 -13.68 -17.17
N ASN A 152 -3.25 -12.94 -18.22
CA ASN A 152 -4.25 -11.86 -18.21
C ASN A 152 -3.96 -10.73 -17.21
N ARG A 153 -2.68 -10.47 -16.93
CA ARG A 153 -2.25 -9.45 -15.95
C ARG A 153 -1.09 -8.59 -16.46
N THR A 154 -0.91 -8.50 -17.78
CA THR A 154 0.26 -7.83 -18.38
C THR A 154 0.41 -6.40 -17.89
N VAL A 155 -0.63 -5.59 -17.95
CA VAL A 155 -0.60 -4.20 -17.47
C VAL A 155 -0.41 -4.15 -15.95
N TYR A 156 -1.05 -5.02 -15.19
CA TYR A 156 -0.89 -5.05 -13.74
C TYR A 156 0.55 -5.44 -13.35
N CYS A 157 1.12 -6.49 -13.96
CA CYS A 157 2.52 -6.86 -13.77
C CYS A 157 3.46 -5.69 -14.11
N LEU A 158 3.28 -5.02 -15.26
CA LEU A 158 4.02 -3.83 -15.64
C LEU A 158 4.00 -2.78 -14.52
N THR A 159 2.80 -2.45 -13.99
CA THR A 159 2.67 -1.42 -12.96
C THR A 159 3.34 -1.82 -11.64
N LYS A 160 3.29 -3.10 -11.28
CA LYS A 160 3.88 -3.58 -10.01
C LYS A 160 5.40 -3.71 -10.11
N HIS A 161 5.96 -4.11 -11.27
CA HIS A 161 7.40 -4.04 -11.52
C HIS A 161 7.91 -2.58 -11.50
N ALA A 162 7.11 -1.63 -12.02
CA ALA A 162 7.46 -0.22 -11.91
C ALA A 162 7.56 0.27 -10.45
N LEU A 163 6.68 -0.21 -9.55
CA LEU A 163 6.77 0.10 -8.12
C LEU A 163 8.01 -0.50 -7.45
N GLU A 164 8.45 -1.69 -7.85
CA GLU A 164 9.69 -2.29 -7.34
C GLU A 164 10.91 -1.45 -7.77
N GLY A 165 10.95 -1.00 -9.02
CA GLY A 165 12.00 -0.09 -9.50
C GLY A 165 11.98 1.25 -8.76
N LEU A 166 10.80 1.85 -8.59
CA LEU A 166 10.60 3.10 -7.85
C LEU A 166 11.06 2.96 -6.39
N THR A 167 10.73 1.85 -5.73
CA THR A 167 11.12 1.57 -4.34
C THR A 167 12.64 1.58 -4.18
N LYS A 168 13.37 0.93 -5.09
CA LYS A 168 14.84 0.87 -5.06
C LYS A 168 15.46 2.24 -5.29
N ALA A 169 15.02 2.97 -6.31
CA ALA A 169 15.56 4.29 -6.63
C ALA A 169 15.32 5.29 -5.49
N MET A 170 14.09 5.37 -4.98
CA MET A 170 13.76 6.24 -3.85
C MET A 170 14.55 5.89 -2.58
N ALA A 171 14.80 4.61 -2.33
CA ALA A 171 15.57 4.18 -1.16
C ALA A 171 17.00 4.73 -1.17
N LEU A 172 17.67 4.72 -2.33
CA LEU A 172 19.02 5.26 -2.49
C LEU A 172 19.07 6.77 -2.24
N GLU A 173 18.06 7.50 -2.71
CA GLU A 173 18.01 8.96 -2.56
C GLU A 173 17.60 9.40 -1.14
N LEU A 174 16.72 8.66 -0.48
CA LEU A 174 16.07 9.09 0.77
C LEU A 174 16.71 8.49 2.04
N ALA A 175 17.41 7.35 1.94
CA ALA A 175 18.07 6.74 3.09
C ALA A 175 19.09 7.65 3.78
N PRO A 176 19.93 8.44 3.08
CA PRO A 176 20.84 9.40 3.72
C PRO A 176 20.11 10.48 4.52
N GLN A 177 18.83 10.71 4.24
CA GLN A 177 17.96 11.69 4.90
C GLN A 177 17.11 11.07 6.02
N GLY A 178 17.31 9.77 6.32
CA GLY A 178 16.59 9.05 7.37
C GLY A 178 15.21 8.55 6.98
N ILE A 179 14.91 8.43 5.69
CA ILE A 179 13.63 7.89 5.20
C ILE A 179 13.91 6.55 4.52
N ARG A 180 13.30 5.48 5.03
CA ARG A 180 13.35 4.14 4.42
C ARG A 180 12.23 3.98 3.42
N VAL A 181 12.48 3.24 2.36
CA VAL A 181 11.46 2.93 1.34
C VAL A 181 11.47 1.42 1.12
N VAL A 182 10.32 0.79 1.33
CA VAL A 182 10.14 -0.66 1.24
C VAL A 182 8.89 -0.94 0.43
N SER A 183 8.87 -2.01 -0.37
CA SER A 183 7.65 -2.55 -0.92
C SER A 183 7.14 -3.74 -0.10
N ILE A 184 5.83 -3.89 -0.03
CA ILE A 184 5.17 -5.12 0.43
C ILE A 184 4.52 -5.76 -0.79
N ALA A 185 4.80 -7.04 -1.02
CA ALA A 185 4.37 -7.78 -2.20
C ALA A 185 3.43 -8.95 -1.82
N PRO A 186 2.12 -8.69 -1.61
CA PRO A 186 1.17 -9.73 -1.27
C PRO A 186 0.82 -10.62 -2.47
N THR A 187 0.39 -11.84 -2.18
CA THR A 187 -0.37 -12.70 -3.10
C THR A 187 -1.85 -12.29 -3.12
N PHE A 188 -2.73 -13.22 -3.45
CA PHE A 188 -4.17 -13.04 -3.35
C PHE A 188 -4.58 -12.93 -1.87
N ILE A 189 -5.26 -11.84 -1.56
CA ILE A 189 -5.70 -11.48 -0.20
C ILE A 189 -7.22 -11.42 -0.17
N GLU A 190 -7.83 -11.96 0.88
CA GLU A 190 -9.28 -11.96 1.10
C GLU A 190 -9.81 -10.54 1.31
N THR A 191 -10.07 -9.87 0.22
CA THR A 191 -10.56 -8.50 0.14
C THR A 191 -11.89 -8.47 -0.61
N PRO A 192 -12.66 -7.36 -0.55
CA PRO A 192 -13.86 -7.22 -1.38
C PRO A 192 -13.59 -7.38 -2.88
N MET A 193 -12.38 -7.05 -3.35
CA MET A 193 -11.96 -7.30 -4.73
C MET A 193 -11.86 -8.80 -5.03
N TYR A 194 -11.17 -9.55 -4.17
CA TYR A 194 -11.01 -11.00 -4.31
C TYR A 194 -12.36 -11.71 -4.21
N GLN A 195 -13.18 -11.36 -3.22
CA GLN A 195 -14.52 -11.93 -3.02
C GLN A 195 -15.44 -11.74 -4.24
N ARG A 196 -15.36 -10.58 -4.93
CA ARG A 196 -16.10 -10.34 -6.17
C ARG A 196 -15.62 -11.27 -7.28
N MET A 197 -14.30 -11.37 -7.49
CA MET A 197 -13.73 -12.23 -8.53
C MET A 197 -14.08 -13.70 -8.33
N THR A 198 -14.06 -14.21 -7.08
CA THR A 198 -14.37 -15.61 -6.77
C THR A 198 -15.87 -15.90 -6.77
N ARG A 199 -16.72 -14.90 -6.52
CA ARG A 199 -18.17 -15.02 -6.67
C ARG A 199 -18.57 -15.16 -8.14
N GLU A 200 -17.92 -14.42 -9.03
CA GLU A 200 -18.15 -14.48 -10.49
C GLU A 200 -17.57 -15.75 -11.11
N LYS A 201 -16.47 -16.27 -10.55
CA LYS A 201 -15.76 -17.47 -11.04
C LYS A 201 -15.29 -18.34 -9.86
N PRO A 202 -16.14 -19.23 -9.33
CA PRO A 202 -15.79 -20.06 -8.17
C PRO A 202 -14.54 -20.95 -8.38
N GLU A 203 -14.33 -21.45 -9.61
CA GLU A 203 -13.15 -22.24 -9.98
C GLU A 203 -11.84 -21.45 -9.81
N PHE A 204 -11.91 -20.12 -9.90
CA PHE A 204 -10.76 -19.26 -9.67
C PHE A 204 -10.25 -19.31 -8.23
N ALA A 205 -11.15 -19.43 -7.25
CA ALA A 205 -10.77 -19.57 -5.84
C ALA A 205 -9.94 -20.83 -5.61
N HIS A 206 -10.41 -21.96 -6.16
CA HIS A 206 -9.70 -23.24 -6.07
C HIS A 206 -8.33 -23.18 -6.76
N TRP A 207 -8.28 -22.63 -7.97
CA TRP A 207 -7.03 -22.43 -8.69
C TRP A 207 -6.03 -21.57 -7.90
N VAL A 208 -6.47 -20.43 -7.36
CA VAL A 208 -5.60 -19.57 -6.53
C VAL A 208 -5.03 -20.33 -5.35
N GLN A 209 -5.90 -21.04 -4.61
CA GLN A 209 -5.50 -21.79 -3.42
C GLN A 209 -4.50 -22.91 -3.75
N SER A 210 -4.70 -23.62 -4.87
CA SER A 210 -3.79 -24.69 -5.31
C SER A 210 -2.39 -24.19 -5.71
N ARG A 211 -2.27 -22.87 -6.02
CA ARG A 211 -0.99 -22.26 -6.43
C ARG A 211 -0.23 -21.63 -5.27
N ILE A 212 -0.83 -21.51 -4.09
CA ILE A 212 -0.18 -20.97 -2.89
C ILE A 212 0.33 -22.16 -2.05
N PRO A 213 1.65 -22.38 -1.92
CA PRO A 213 2.19 -23.52 -1.13
C PRO A 213 1.66 -23.58 0.31
N ALA A 214 1.39 -22.43 0.94
CA ALA A 214 0.77 -22.37 2.27
C ALA A 214 -0.71 -22.85 2.30
N GLY A 215 -1.32 -23.20 1.15
CA GLY A 215 -2.64 -23.78 1.03
C GLY A 215 -3.81 -22.85 1.32
N LYS A 216 -3.59 -21.55 1.46
CA LYS A 216 -4.64 -20.58 1.78
C LYS A 216 -4.37 -19.22 1.12
N VAL A 217 -5.43 -18.47 0.82
CA VAL A 217 -5.31 -17.03 0.52
C VAL A 217 -4.92 -16.26 1.77
N GLY A 218 -4.20 -15.15 1.59
CA GLY A 218 -3.81 -14.30 2.71
C GLY A 218 -4.99 -13.49 3.26
N ARG A 219 -4.91 -13.11 4.53
CA ARG A 219 -5.84 -12.15 5.14
C ARG A 219 -5.24 -10.74 5.12
N PRO A 220 -6.08 -9.68 5.07
CA PRO A 220 -5.59 -8.29 5.10
C PRO A 220 -4.70 -7.98 6.30
N GLU A 221 -4.97 -8.60 7.46
CA GLU A 221 -4.20 -8.43 8.69
C GLU A 221 -2.78 -9.00 8.58
N GLU A 222 -2.57 -10.05 7.80
CA GLU A 222 -1.24 -10.64 7.58
C GLU A 222 -0.35 -9.67 6.77
N VAL A 223 -0.94 -8.95 5.81
CA VAL A 223 -0.25 -7.89 5.06
C VAL A 223 -0.01 -6.67 5.95
N ALA A 224 -1.01 -6.26 6.74
CA ALA A 224 -0.92 -5.13 7.65
C ALA A 224 0.17 -5.32 8.71
N ALA A 225 0.37 -6.55 9.20
CA ALA A 225 1.47 -6.88 10.13
C ALA A 225 2.85 -6.61 9.50
N ALA A 226 3.05 -6.96 8.22
CA ALA A 226 4.28 -6.65 7.50
C ALA A 226 4.47 -5.13 7.31
N VAL A 227 3.38 -4.38 7.08
CA VAL A 227 3.41 -2.91 7.00
C VAL A 227 3.81 -2.30 8.34
N VAL A 228 3.24 -2.76 9.45
CA VAL A 228 3.61 -2.28 10.80
C VAL A 228 5.08 -2.57 11.10
N PHE A 229 5.58 -3.77 10.78
CA PHE A 229 7.00 -4.09 10.89
C PHE A 229 7.85 -3.13 10.07
N ALA A 230 7.56 -2.98 8.77
CA ALA A 230 8.30 -2.10 7.88
C ALA A 230 8.30 -0.62 8.32
N ALA A 231 7.20 -0.16 8.93
CA ALA A 231 7.06 1.20 9.46
C ALA A 231 7.80 1.40 10.79
N SER A 232 8.02 0.34 11.56
CA SER A 232 8.57 0.39 12.92
C SER A 232 10.09 0.56 12.96
N PRO A 233 10.65 0.97 14.12
CA PRO A 233 12.11 1.00 14.34
C PRO A 233 12.79 -0.37 14.21
N ALA A 234 12.06 -1.48 14.38
CA ALA A 234 12.60 -2.83 14.20
C ALA A 234 13.11 -3.11 12.77
N ALA A 235 12.61 -2.34 11.78
CA ALA A 235 13.04 -2.41 10.39
C ALA A 235 14.10 -1.34 10.02
N SER A 236 14.88 -0.84 10.99
CA SER A 236 15.78 0.32 10.82
C SER A 236 16.81 0.17 9.70
N LEU A 237 17.22 -1.04 9.38
CA LEU A 237 18.17 -1.33 8.29
C LEU A 237 17.48 -1.79 6.99
N LEU A 238 16.15 -1.87 6.99
CA LEU A 238 15.37 -2.38 5.85
C LEU A 238 14.98 -1.22 4.91
N THR A 239 15.62 -1.12 3.74
CA THR A 239 15.27 -0.15 2.70
C THR A 239 15.67 -0.67 1.32
N GLY A 240 14.99 -0.23 0.27
CA GLY A 240 15.27 -0.62 -1.13
C GLY A 240 14.92 -2.07 -1.48
N THR A 241 14.14 -2.74 -0.65
CA THR A 241 13.80 -4.15 -0.80
C THR A 241 12.29 -4.39 -0.76
N SER A 242 11.89 -5.59 -1.15
CA SER A 242 10.52 -6.08 -1.09
C SER A 242 10.35 -7.11 0.01
N LEU A 243 9.32 -6.97 0.83
CA LEU A 243 8.84 -8.02 1.72
C LEU A 243 7.72 -8.78 1.00
N VAL A 244 8.03 -9.97 0.54
CA VAL A 244 7.06 -10.83 -0.14
C VAL A 244 6.20 -11.54 0.89
N VAL A 245 4.87 -11.36 0.80
CA VAL A 245 3.86 -11.92 1.71
C VAL A 245 2.89 -12.76 0.88
N ASP A 246 3.37 -13.89 0.37
CA ASP A 246 2.72 -14.63 -0.71
C ASP A 246 2.47 -16.13 -0.44
N GLY A 247 2.75 -16.59 0.76
CA GLY A 247 2.56 -17.99 1.12
C GLY A 247 3.43 -18.96 0.31
N GLY A 248 4.54 -18.46 -0.28
CA GLY A 248 5.48 -19.24 -1.07
C GLY A 248 5.18 -19.27 -2.58
N TRP A 249 4.23 -18.48 -3.06
CA TRP A 249 3.90 -18.45 -4.50
C TRP A 249 5.13 -18.20 -5.39
N THR A 250 5.96 -17.24 -5.05
CA THR A 250 7.14 -16.88 -5.86
C THR A 250 8.38 -17.72 -5.58
N ALA A 251 8.30 -18.66 -4.66
CA ALA A 251 9.42 -19.56 -4.31
C ALA A 251 9.50 -20.81 -5.20
N GLN A 252 8.60 -20.98 -6.15
CA GLN A 252 8.50 -22.16 -7.04
C GLN A 252 8.66 -21.79 -8.52
#